data_0ac2f0ece89cf11be45d16627a64478b
#
_entry.id   0ac2f0ece89cf11be45d16627a64478b
#
_cell.length_a   1.000
_cell.length_b   1.000
_cell.length_c   1.000
_cell.angle_alpha   90.00
_cell.angle_beta   90.00
_cell.angle_gamma   90.00
#
_symmetry.space_group_name_H-M   'P 1'
#
loop_
_entity.id
_entity.type
_entity.pdbx_description
1 polymer ?
#
loop_
_entity_poly.entity_id
_entity_poly.type
_entity_poly.pdbx_seq_one_letter_code
_entity_poly.pdbx_strand_id
1 'polypeptide(L)'
;MLMDTDGIREHLPHRYPFLLVDRVVELVPGESIVAYKNLSINEEFFQGHFPARPVFPGVLIIEAMAQTAGCLVVATLGPRFDAADA
;
A
#
# COMPACT_ATOMS: atom_id res chain seq x y z
N MET A 1 10.12 10.43 7.49
CA MET A 1 10.11 10.32 6.00
C MET A 1 8.69 10.15 5.53
N LEU A 2 8.29 10.91 4.53
CA LEU A 2 6.95 10.84 3.95
C LEU A 2 7.06 10.33 2.51
N MET A 3 6.02 9.65 2.03
CA MET A 3 5.96 9.21 0.63
C MET A 3 4.59 9.55 0.05
N ASP A 4 4.62 10.22 -1.08
CA ASP A 4 3.44 10.38 -1.93
C ASP A 4 3.33 9.16 -2.87
N THR A 5 2.38 9.21 -3.81
CA THR A 5 2.17 8.11 -4.76
C THR A 5 3.44 7.77 -5.53
N ASP A 6 4.19 8.75 -5.98
CA ASP A 6 5.42 8.50 -6.74
C ASP A 6 6.48 7.82 -5.89
N GLY A 7 6.65 8.24 -4.64
CA GLY A 7 7.58 7.61 -3.71
C GLY A 7 7.21 6.17 -3.41
N ILE A 8 5.91 5.90 -3.21
CA ILE A 8 5.42 4.54 -2.98
C ILE A 8 5.70 3.66 -4.19
N ARG A 9 5.46 4.16 -5.40
CA ARG A 9 5.74 3.41 -6.63
C ARG A 9 7.22 3.09 -6.83
N GLU A 10 8.10 3.89 -6.28
CA GLU A 10 9.54 3.60 -6.29
C GLU A 10 9.90 2.46 -5.34
N HIS A 11 9.10 2.23 -4.31
CA HIS A 11 9.34 1.21 -3.29
C HIS A 11 8.61 -0.10 -3.54
N LEU A 12 7.50 -0.07 -4.28
CA LEU A 12 6.66 -1.26 -4.52
C LEU A 12 6.50 -1.50 -6.02
N PRO A 13 6.51 -2.77 -6.47
CA PRO A 13 6.24 -3.12 -7.87
C PRO A 13 4.74 -3.07 -8.19
N HIS A 14 3.88 -3.05 -7.18
CA HIS A 14 2.43 -3.07 -7.35
C HIS A 14 1.94 -1.87 -8.17
N ARG A 15 0.92 -2.11 -9.00
CA ARG A 15 0.28 -1.06 -9.80
C ARG A 15 -1.22 -1.28 -9.79
N TYR A 16 -1.97 -0.28 -10.26
CA TYR A 16 -3.42 -0.37 -10.35
C TYR A 16 -3.84 -1.68 -11.01
N PRO A 17 -4.85 -2.39 -10.50
CA PRO A 17 -5.67 -2.03 -9.31
C PRO A 17 -5.15 -2.61 -7.98
N PHE A 18 -3.95 -3.16 -7.95
CA PHE A 18 -3.41 -3.85 -6.78
C PHE A 18 -2.51 -3.00 -5.88
N LEU A 19 -2.24 -1.75 -6.25
CA LEU A 19 -1.52 -0.84 -5.38
C LEU A 19 -2.51 -0.26 -4.37
N LEU A 20 -2.39 -0.67 -3.10
CA LEU A 20 -3.36 -0.37 -2.05
C LEU A 20 -2.83 0.60 -0.98
N VAL A 21 -1.78 1.34 -1.28
CA VAL A 21 -1.25 2.37 -0.38
C VAL A 21 -1.24 3.69 -1.11
N ASP A 22 -1.94 4.69 -0.58
CA ASP A 22 -2.05 5.99 -1.22
C ASP A 22 -0.97 6.97 -0.76
N ARG A 23 -0.64 6.95 0.53
CA ARG A 23 0.38 7.84 1.08
C ARG A 23 0.98 7.28 2.36
N VAL A 24 2.28 7.47 2.53
CA VAL A 24 2.97 7.22 3.79
C VAL A 24 3.10 8.54 4.52
N VAL A 25 2.59 8.62 5.74
CA VAL A 25 2.57 9.85 6.54
C VAL A 25 3.60 9.85 7.65
N GLU A 26 4.13 8.69 8.02
CA GLU A 26 5.17 8.56 9.02
C GLU A 26 6.03 7.34 8.70
N LEU A 27 7.34 7.49 8.73
CA LEU A 27 8.26 6.40 8.47
C LEU A 27 9.54 6.59 9.25
N VAL A 28 9.85 5.61 10.10
CA VAL A 28 11.12 5.53 10.83
C VAL A 28 11.81 4.24 10.38
N PRO A 29 12.85 4.31 9.54
CA PRO A 29 13.52 3.12 9.03
C PRO A 29 13.95 2.17 10.15
N GLY A 30 13.69 0.89 9.97
CA GLY A 30 14.02 -0.13 10.96
C GLY A 30 13.04 -0.23 12.12
N GLU A 31 12.05 0.67 12.23
CA GLU A 31 11.16 0.73 13.38
C GLU A 31 9.68 0.67 13.02
N SER A 32 9.17 1.66 12.28
CA SER A 32 7.72 1.80 12.10
C SER A 32 7.34 2.52 10.82
N ILE A 33 6.09 2.30 10.40
CA ILE A 33 5.50 3.00 9.27
C ILE A 33 4.01 3.20 9.51
N VAL A 34 3.51 4.38 9.12
CA VAL A 34 2.07 4.67 9.12
C VAL A 34 1.69 5.18 7.74
N ALA A 35 0.67 4.57 7.16
CA ALA A 35 0.20 4.90 5.82
C ALA A 35 -1.31 4.84 5.79
N TYR A 36 -1.92 5.32 4.68
CA TYR A 36 -3.36 5.20 4.51
C TYR A 36 -3.73 4.83 3.09
N LYS A 37 -4.93 4.27 2.96
CA LYS A 37 -5.60 3.96 1.71
C LYS A 37 -6.94 4.70 1.71
N ASN A 38 -7.16 5.54 0.73
CA ASN A 38 -8.46 6.19 0.54
C ASN A 38 -9.44 5.21 -0.09
N LEU A 39 -10.66 5.15 0.44
CA LEU A 39 -11.71 4.28 -0.08
C LEU A 39 -12.73 5.11 -0.84
N SER A 40 -13.15 4.60 -1.99
CA SER A 40 -14.20 5.21 -2.81
C SER A 40 -15.14 4.12 -3.30
N ILE A 41 -16.43 4.47 -3.48
CA ILE A 41 -17.39 3.56 -4.08
C ILE A 41 -16.98 3.15 -5.51
N ASN A 42 -16.14 3.95 -6.16
CA ASN A 42 -15.63 3.66 -7.50
C ASN A 42 -14.52 2.61 -7.53
N GLU A 43 -14.14 2.05 -6.40
CA GLU A 43 -13.21 0.92 -6.37
C GLU A 43 -13.89 -0.32 -6.96
N GLU A 44 -13.22 -0.99 -7.90
CA GLU A 44 -13.86 -2.08 -8.64
C GLU A 44 -14.30 -3.26 -7.77
N PHE A 45 -13.63 -3.52 -6.65
CA PHE A 45 -14.00 -4.63 -5.78
C PHE A 45 -15.36 -4.41 -5.08
N PHE A 46 -15.86 -3.19 -4.98
CA PHE A 46 -17.18 -2.93 -4.40
C PHE A 46 -18.32 -3.35 -5.31
N GLN A 47 -18.05 -3.65 -6.57
CA GLN A 47 -19.07 -4.18 -7.47
C GLN A 47 -19.56 -5.56 -7.02
N GLY A 48 -18.69 -6.34 -6.37
CA GLY A 48 -19.02 -7.65 -5.88
C GLY A 48 -19.08 -7.78 -4.36
N HIS A 49 -18.52 -6.83 -3.63
CA HIS A 49 -18.36 -6.96 -2.18
C HIS A 49 -18.80 -5.72 -1.40
N PHE A 50 -20.05 -5.36 -1.35
CA PHE A 50 -21.24 -6.00 -1.87
C PHE A 50 -22.05 -4.97 -2.66
N PRO A 51 -22.78 -5.33 -3.72
CA PRO A 51 -23.48 -4.34 -4.56
C PRO A 51 -24.43 -3.42 -3.79
N ALA A 52 -25.21 -3.96 -2.85
CA ALA A 52 -26.16 -3.19 -2.06
C ALA A 52 -25.53 -2.51 -0.84
N ARG A 53 -24.35 -2.96 -0.41
CA ARG A 53 -23.66 -2.44 0.77
C ARG A 53 -22.15 -2.59 0.60
N PRO A 54 -21.46 -1.54 0.15
CA PRO A 54 -20.01 -1.62 -0.05
C PRO A 54 -19.27 -1.86 1.27
N VAL A 55 -18.47 -2.93 1.31
CA VAL A 55 -17.62 -3.25 2.45
C VAL A 55 -16.23 -3.55 1.91
N PHE A 56 -15.19 -2.88 2.46
CA PHE A 56 -13.82 -3.14 2.02
C PHE A 56 -13.43 -4.57 2.40
N PRO A 57 -13.06 -5.41 1.41
CA PRO A 57 -12.74 -6.81 1.68
C PRO A 57 -11.60 -6.96 2.68
N GLY A 58 -11.77 -7.85 3.70
CA GLY A 58 -10.76 -8.09 4.72
C GLY A 58 -9.44 -8.55 4.14
N VAL A 59 -9.46 -9.37 3.08
CA VAL A 59 -8.24 -9.84 2.43
C VAL A 59 -7.45 -8.68 1.81
N LEU A 60 -8.13 -7.61 1.35
CA LEU A 60 -7.46 -6.44 0.80
C LEU A 60 -6.90 -5.54 1.92
N ILE A 61 -7.50 -5.54 3.10
CA ILE A 61 -6.92 -4.87 4.27
C ILE A 61 -5.57 -5.51 4.60
N ILE A 62 -5.52 -6.84 4.63
CA ILE A 62 -4.29 -7.58 4.89
C ILE A 62 -3.24 -7.28 3.80
N GLU A 63 -3.66 -7.24 2.54
CA GLU A 63 -2.76 -6.92 1.43
C GLU A 63 -2.21 -5.48 1.55
N ALA A 64 -3.06 -4.51 1.91
CA ALA A 64 -2.62 -3.14 2.12
C ALA A 64 -1.59 -3.05 3.26
N MET A 65 -1.79 -3.81 4.34
CA MET A 65 -0.83 -3.89 5.43
C MET A 65 0.50 -4.50 4.98
N ALA A 66 0.46 -5.55 4.16
CA ALA A 66 1.67 -6.17 3.61
C ALA A 66 2.43 -5.21 2.71
N GLN A 67 1.73 -4.44 1.88
CA GLN A 67 2.36 -3.43 1.02
C GLN A 67 3.00 -2.31 1.85
N THR A 68 2.31 -1.86 2.90
CA THR A 68 2.85 -0.86 3.82
C THR A 68 4.12 -1.38 4.49
N ALA A 69 4.11 -2.63 4.95
CA ALA A 69 5.31 -3.26 5.50
C ALA A 69 6.44 -3.35 4.47
N GLY A 70 6.09 -3.61 3.20
CA GLY A 70 7.05 -3.63 2.09
C GLY A 70 7.76 -2.29 1.93
N CYS A 71 7.03 -1.17 2.02
CA CYS A 71 7.63 0.16 1.99
C CYS A 71 8.65 0.35 3.12
N LEU A 72 8.32 -0.13 4.32
CA LEU A 72 9.24 -0.05 5.45
C LEU A 72 10.50 -0.87 5.21
N VAL A 73 10.36 -2.09 4.69
CA VAL A 73 11.50 -2.97 4.40
C VAL A 73 12.42 -2.32 3.38
N VAL A 74 11.89 -1.84 2.27
CA VAL A 74 12.69 -1.22 1.21
C VAL A 74 13.40 0.03 1.72
N ALA A 75 12.69 0.89 2.44
CA ALA A 75 13.27 2.11 3.01
C ALA A 75 14.38 1.79 4.02
N THR A 76 14.22 0.70 4.79
CA THR A 76 15.20 0.29 5.80
C THR A 76 16.47 -0.28 5.17
N LEU A 77 16.32 -1.14 4.16
CA LEU A 77 17.43 -1.80 3.49
C LEU A 77 18.12 -0.91 2.46
N GLY A 78 17.44 0.14 2.01
CA GLY A 78 18.02 1.12 1.10
C GLY A 78 18.33 0.53 -0.28
N PRO A 79 19.36 1.06 -0.98
CA PRO A 79 19.63 0.70 -2.36
C PRO A 79 20.08 -0.75 -2.57
N ARG A 80 20.27 -1.54 -1.51
CA ARG A 80 20.62 -2.95 -1.61
C ARG A 80 19.42 -3.85 -1.87
N PHE A 81 18.21 -3.30 -1.79
CA PHE A 81 16.98 -4.06 -1.97
C PHE A 81 16.11 -3.36 -3.00
N ASP A 82 15.65 -4.11 -4.02
CA ASP A 82 14.73 -3.63 -5.03
C ASP A 82 13.46 -4.46 -4.95
N ALA A 83 12.33 -3.83 -4.60
CA ALA A 83 11.05 -4.50 -4.49
C ALA A 83 10.57 -5.08 -5.83
N ALA A 84 10.98 -4.50 -6.96
CA ALA A 84 10.61 -4.99 -8.28
C ALA A 84 11.30 -6.32 -8.61
N ASP A 85 12.42 -6.63 -7.96
CA ASP A 85 13.16 -7.87 -8.16
C ASP A 85 12.73 -8.97 -7.17
N ALA A 86 11.91 -8.61 -6.22
CA ALA A 86 11.38 -9.59 -5.24
C ALA A 86 10.19 -10.39 -5.81
#